data_cc1a200eba5d907ed818549e60809da9
#
_entry.id   cc1a200eba5d907ed818549e60809da9
#
_cell.length_a   1.000
_cell.length_b   1.000
_cell.length_c   1.000
_cell.angle_alpha   90.00
_cell.angle_beta   90.00
_cell.angle_gamma   90.00
#
_symmetry.space_group_name_H-M   'P 1'
#
loop_
_entity.id
_entity.type
_entity.pdbx_description
1 polymer ?
#
loop_
_entity_poly.entity_id
_entity_poly.type
_entity_poly.pdbx_seq_one_letter_code
_entity_poly.pdbx_strand_id
1 'polypeptide(L)'
;MCRELGIGFVPYSPINRGFPGGCINEYTVFDANNDNRQTLPRFQPEAIRANTRIVNALQQFGRTYGMTSSQVALGWLLQKAPWIVPIPGTTKQSHLEENLHTLGFSITSEKWKELENTIATIPVTGDRYNAEQQKQVGR
;
A
#
# COMPACT_ATOMS: atom_id res chain seq x y z
N MET A 1 16.97 15.58 -2.12
CA MET A 1 17.88 14.86 -1.20
C MET A 1 18.31 13.49 -1.75
N CYS A 2 17.51 12.39 -1.75
CA CYS A 2 18.00 11.08 -2.23
C CYS A 2 18.58 11.12 -3.65
N ARG A 3 17.88 11.76 -4.60
CA ARG A 3 18.35 11.93 -5.97
C ARG A 3 19.71 12.67 -6.06
N GLU A 4 19.87 13.74 -5.31
CA GLU A 4 21.08 14.59 -5.32
C GLU A 4 22.28 13.88 -4.72
N LEU A 5 22.04 13.01 -3.76
CA LEU A 5 23.07 12.26 -3.03
C LEU A 5 23.33 10.87 -3.61
N GLY A 6 22.62 10.45 -4.66
CA GLY A 6 22.73 9.10 -5.22
C GLY A 6 22.30 7.98 -4.25
N ILE A 7 21.39 8.26 -3.32
CA ILE A 7 20.95 7.32 -2.27
C ILE A 7 19.67 6.64 -2.71
N GLY A 8 19.61 5.30 -2.58
CA GLY A 8 18.39 4.53 -2.74
C GLY A 8 17.40 4.82 -1.61
N PHE A 9 16.09 4.85 -1.93
CA PHE A 9 15.03 5.00 -0.95
C PHE A 9 14.25 3.69 -0.80
N VAL A 10 14.24 3.14 0.40
CA VAL A 10 13.53 1.89 0.74
C VAL A 10 12.26 2.22 1.51
N PRO A 11 11.09 2.28 0.84
CA PRO A 11 9.83 2.61 1.51
C PRO A 11 9.37 1.47 2.41
N TYR A 12 9.12 1.79 3.66
CA TYR A 12 8.61 0.87 4.67
C TYR A 12 7.12 0.55 4.46
N SER A 13 6.75 -0.73 4.59
CA SER A 13 5.37 -1.23 4.43
C SER A 13 4.71 -0.78 3.11
N PRO A 14 5.28 -1.10 1.95
CA PRO A 14 4.85 -0.58 0.66
C PRO A 14 3.41 -0.96 0.29
N ILE A 15 2.90 -2.08 0.81
CA ILE A 15 1.52 -2.55 0.64
C ILE A 15 0.69 -2.38 1.92
N ASN A 16 0.99 -1.36 2.73
CA ASN A 16 0.21 -1.00 3.92
C ASN A 16 -0.26 -2.23 4.74
N ARG A 17 0.67 -3.14 5.07
CA ARG A 17 0.43 -4.35 5.89
C ARG A 17 -0.67 -5.26 5.32
N GLY A 18 -0.80 -5.33 3.99
CA GLY A 18 -1.73 -6.19 3.28
C GLY A 18 -3.12 -5.59 3.02
N PHE A 19 -3.39 -4.35 3.44
CA PHE A 19 -4.69 -3.71 3.22
C PHE A 19 -5.08 -3.61 1.74
N PRO A 20 -4.19 -3.22 0.79
CA PRO A 20 -4.51 -3.22 -0.63
C PRO A 20 -4.86 -4.59 -1.22
N GLY A 21 -4.48 -5.69 -0.58
CA GLY A 21 -4.82 -7.04 -1.03
C GLY A 21 -6.32 -7.35 -1.07
N GLY A 22 -7.15 -6.51 -0.43
CA GLY A 22 -8.61 -6.61 -0.49
C GLY A 22 -9.23 -7.72 0.36
N CYS A 23 -8.41 -8.46 1.13
CA CYS A 23 -8.89 -9.51 2.03
C CYS A 23 -9.29 -8.98 3.43
N ILE A 24 -8.97 -7.72 3.72
CA ILE A 24 -9.27 -7.08 5.01
C ILE A 24 -10.56 -6.26 4.87
N ASN A 25 -11.52 -6.53 5.74
CA ASN A 25 -12.79 -5.80 5.82
C ASN A 25 -13.11 -5.47 7.29
N GLU A 26 -14.21 -4.76 7.53
CA GLU A 26 -14.63 -4.31 8.86
C GLU A 26 -14.94 -5.44 9.85
N TYR A 27 -15.08 -6.67 9.38
CA TYR A 27 -15.31 -7.87 10.21
C TYR A 27 -14.01 -8.65 10.46
N THR A 28 -12.88 -8.21 9.90
CA THR A 28 -11.61 -8.91 10.09
C THR A 28 -11.16 -8.82 11.54
N VAL A 29 -10.93 -9.97 12.15
CA VAL A 29 -10.38 -10.10 13.50
C VAL A 29 -8.87 -10.31 13.40
N PHE A 30 -8.10 -9.42 14.02
CA PHE A 30 -6.65 -9.53 14.14
C PHE A 30 -6.28 -10.24 15.44
N ASP A 31 -5.28 -11.13 15.39
CA ASP A 31 -4.81 -11.84 16.58
C ASP A 31 -4.23 -10.85 17.61
N ALA A 32 -4.79 -10.89 18.82
CA ALA A 32 -4.43 -9.98 19.91
C ALA A 32 -2.98 -10.14 20.38
N ASN A 33 -2.36 -11.29 20.18
CA ASN A 33 -1.04 -11.60 20.72
C ASN A 33 0.10 -11.32 19.74
N ASN A 34 -0.17 -11.38 18.42
CA ASN A 34 0.91 -11.34 17.42
C ASN A 34 0.62 -10.41 16.22
N ASP A 35 -0.57 -9.79 16.15
CA ASP A 35 -0.93 -8.90 15.04
C ASP A 35 -1.15 -7.47 15.53
N ASN A 36 -0.15 -6.62 15.33
CA ASN A 36 -0.20 -5.23 15.78
C ASN A 36 -1.21 -4.36 15.02
N ARG A 37 -1.83 -4.85 13.93
CA ARG A 37 -2.86 -4.13 13.18
C ARG A 37 -4.07 -3.81 14.05
N GLN A 38 -4.40 -4.65 15.03
CA GLN A 38 -5.50 -4.42 15.97
C GLN A 38 -5.42 -3.09 16.72
N THR A 39 -4.20 -2.59 16.98
CA THR A 39 -3.98 -1.33 17.75
C THR A 39 -3.84 -0.10 16.86
N LEU A 40 -3.83 -0.28 15.54
CA LEU A 40 -3.61 0.81 14.60
C LEU A 40 -4.93 1.47 14.19
N PRO A 41 -5.03 2.81 14.22
CA PRO A 41 -6.26 3.52 13.89
C PRO A 41 -6.81 3.20 12.51
N ARG A 42 -5.95 2.99 11.49
CA ARG A 42 -6.38 2.63 10.11
C ARG A 42 -7.00 1.24 10.00
N PHE A 43 -6.77 0.38 10.98
CA PHE A 43 -7.29 -0.98 11.00
C PHE A 43 -8.48 -1.16 11.96
N GLN A 44 -9.02 -0.06 12.48
CA GLN A 44 -10.30 -0.11 13.18
C GLN A 44 -11.44 -0.28 12.16
N PRO A 45 -12.55 -0.97 12.52
CA PRO A 45 -13.62 -1.32 11.58
C PRO A 45 -14.15 -0.15 10.75
N GLU A 46 -14.36 1.00 11.38
CA GLU A 46 -14.85 2.21 10.72
C GLU A 46 -13.85 2.77 9.70
N ALA A 47 -12.55 2.78 10.06
CA ALA A 47 -11.49 3.23 9.18
C ALA A 47 -11.31 2.26 8.01
N ILE A 48 -11.35 0.94 8.24
CA ILE A 48 -11.30 -0.08 7.18
C ILE A 48 -12.44 0.16 6.18
N ARG A 49 -13.69 0.32 6.67
CA ARG A 49 -14.85 0.56 5.81
C ARG A 49 -14.68 1.83 4.97
N ALA A 50 -14.24 2.93 5.58
CA ALA A 50 -14.02 4.19 4.87
C ALA A 50 -12.91 4.07 3.81
N ASN A 51 -11.79 3.42 4.17
CA ASN A 51 -10.61 3.27 3.31
C ASN A 51 -10.79 2.21 2.21
N THR A 52 -11.79 1.35 2.29
CA THR A 52 -12.11 0.36 1.24
C THR A 52 -12.32 1.02 -0.14
N ARG A 53 -12.73 2.30 -0.19
CA ARG A 53 -12.83 3.06 -1.43
C ARG A 53 -11.49 3.15 -2.16
N ILE A 54 -10.39 3.26 -1.44
CA ILE A 54 -9.03 3.27 -2.02
C ILE A 54 -8.72 1.91 -2.63
N VAL A 55 -9.02 0.82 -1.90
CA VAL A 55 -8.84 -0.54 -2.40
C VAL A 55 -9.66 -0.79 -3.67
N ASN A 56 -10.91 -0.33 -3.70
CA ASN A 56 -11.77 -0.44 -4.87
C ASN A 56 -11.20 0.33 -6.09
N ALA A 57 -10.64 1.52 -5.89
CA ALA A 57 -9.98 2.27 -6.96
C ALA A 57 -8.75 1.53 -7.50
N LEU A 58 -7.91 0.96 -6.62
CA LEU A 58 -6.77 0.13 -7.02
C LEU A 58 -7.22 -1.13 -7.77
N GLN A 59 -8.28 -1.80 -7.31
CA GLN A 59 -8.84 -2.98 -7.98
C GLN A 59 -9.40 -2.64 -9.37
N GLN A 60 -10.12 -1.53 -9.49
CA GLN A 60 -10.65 -1.08 -10.77
C GLN A 60 -9.54 -0.80 -11.78
N PHE A 61 -8.51 -0.06 -11.36
CA PHE A 61 -7.33 0.18 -12.17
C PHE A 61 -6.63 -1.14 -12.54
N GLY A 62 -6.42 -2.01 -11.57
CA GLY A 62 -5.77 -3.31 -11.77
C GLY A 62 -6.51 -4.18 -12.79
N ARG A 63 -7.83 -4.24 -12.74
CA ARG A 63 -8.63 -5.00 -13.74
C ARG A 63 -8.36 -4.57 -15.18
N THR A 64 -8.14 -3.27 -15.41
CA THR A 64 -7.86 -2.75 -16.76
C THR A 64 -6.52 -3.27 -17.31
N TYR A 65 -5.57 -3.56 -16.43
CA TYR A 65 -4.20 -3.94 -16.81
C TYR A 65 -3.83 -5.39 -16.43
N GLY A 66 -4.77 -6.18 -15.91
CA GLY A 66 -4.51 -7.55 -15.44
C GLY A 66 -3.66 -7.61 -14.17
N MET A 67 -3.71 -6.57 -13.32
CA MET A 67 -2.96 -6.47 -12.08
C MET A 67 -3.86 -6.70 -10.87
N THR A 68 -3.31 -7.29 -9.82
CA THR A 68 -3.94 -7.22 -8.49
C THR A 68 -3.76 -5.84 -7.88
N SER A 69 -4.57 -5.48 -6.90
CA SER A 69 -4.45 -4.20 -6.19
C SER A 69 -3.13 -4.05 -5.43
N SER A 70 -2.54 -5.15 -4.96
CA SER A 70 -1.17 -5.16 -4.38
C SER A 70 -0.12 -4.82 -5.42
N GLN A 71 -0.22 -5.42 -6.62
CA GLN A 71 0.67 -5.10 -7.75
C GLN A 71 0.53 -3.66 -8.20
N VAL A 72 -0.70 -3.12 -8.24
CA VAL A 72 -0.93 -1.70 -8.55
C VAL A 72 -0.22 -0.80 -7.52
N ALA A 73 -0.33 -1.11 -6.22
CA ALA A 73 0.33 -0.34 -5.17
C ALA A 73 1.87 -0.38 -5.30
N LEU A 74 2.44 -1.56 -5.59
CA LEU A 74 3.88 -1.71 -5.81
C LEU A 74 4.34 -1.02 -7.09
N GLY A 75 3.63 -1.20 -8.21
CA GLY A 75 3.93 -0.56 -9.48
C GLY A 75 3.90 0.96 -9.39
N TRP A 76 2.93 1.50 -8.63
CA TRP A 76 2.87 2.93 -8.36
C TRP A 76 4.11 3.45 -7.61
N LEU A 77 4.66 2.69 -6.66
CA LEU A 77 5.91 3.07 -5.99
C LEU A 77 7.10 3.02 -6.94
N LEU A 78 7.23 1.94 -7.70
CA LEU A 78 8.35 1.72 -8.63
C LEU A 78 8.43 2.80 -9.72
N GLN A 79 7.29 3.28 -10.21
CA GLN A 79 7.27 4.31 -11.25
C GLN A 79 7.62 5.72 -10.74
N LYS A 80 7.60 5.96 -9.41
CA LYS A 80 7.90 7.29 -8.85
C LYS A 80 9.33 7.75 -9.09
N ALA A 81 10.29 6.84 -8.97
CA ALA A 81 11.69 7.14 -9.23
C ALA A 81 12.53 5.85 -9.28
N PRO A 82 13.59 5.82 -10.10
CA PRO A 82 14.43 4.62 -10.28
C PRO A 82 15.25 4.24 -9.03
N TRP A 83 15.32 5.10 -8.03
CA TRP A 83 16.00 4.84 -6.75
C TRP A 83 15.05 4.36 -5.64
N ILE A 84 13.77 4.15 -5.94
CA ILE A 84 12.82 3.59 -4.97
C ILE A 84 12.82 2.07 -5.07
N VAL A 85 13.12 1.41 -3.94
CA VAL A 85 13.20 -0.05 -3.83
C VAL A 85 12.22 -0.52 -2.75
N PRO A 86 10.98 -0.87 -3.10
CA PRO A 86 10.00 -1.37 -2.13
C PRO A 86 10.39 -2.76 -1.62
N ILE A 87 10.13 -3.02 -0.34
CA ILE A 87 10.39 -4.29 0.34
C ILE A 87 9.10 -4.93 0.85
N PRO A 88 8.25 -5.49 -0.04
CA PRO A 88 7.02 -6.13 0.36
C PRO A 88 7.30 -7.44 1.11
N GLY A 89 6.99 -7.45 2.43
CA GLY A 89 7.15 -8.65 3.25
C GLY A 89 6.01 -9.64 3.04
N THR A 90 6.34 -10.92 2.93
CA THR A 90 5.36 -12.01 2.86
C THR A 90 5.94 -13.31 3.41
N THR A 91 5.05 -14.18 3.91
CA THR A 91 5.37 -15.55 4.33
C THR A 91 4.86 -16.60 3.32
N LYS A 92 4.19 -16.16 2.25
CA LYS A 92 3.62 -17.05 1.24
C LYS A 92 4.36 -16.90 -0.08
N GLN A 93 4.81 -18.03 -0.65
CA GLN A 93 5.50 -18.06 -1.94
C GLN A 93 4.64 -17.44 -3.06
N SER A 94 3.33 -17.74 -3.10
CA SER A 94 2.42 -17.17 -4.10
C SER A 94 2.36 -15.64 -4.06
N HIS A 95 2.40 -15.05 -2.88
CA HIS A 95 2.46 -13.58 -2.75
C HIS A 95 3.82 -13.01 -3.16
N LEU A 96 4.92 -13.75 -2.96
CA LEU A 96 6.22 -13.33 -3.46
C LEU A 96 6.25 -13.31 -4.98
N GLU A 97 5.75 -14.37 -5.62
CA GLU A 97 5.63 -14.48 -7.07
C GLU A 97 4.74 -13.37 -7.63
N GLU A 98 3.56 -13.13 -7.02
CA GLU A 98 2.66 -12.04 -7.36
C GLU A 98 3.37 -10.68 -7.30
N ASN A 99 4.10 -10.41 -6.22
CA ASN A 99 4.84 -9.15 -6.06
C ASN A 99 5.93 -8.98 -7.12
N LEU A 100 6.67 -10.04 -7.46
CA LEU A 100 7.70 -10.02 -8.50
C LEU A 100 7.11 -9.80 -9.90
N HIS A 101 5.95 -10.36 -10.19
CA HIS A 101 5.25 -10.15 -11.45
C HIS A 101 4.92 -8.67 -11.70
N THR A 102 4.90 -7.82 -10.69
CA THR A 102 4.74 -6.37 -10.85
C THR A 102 5.75 -5.76 -11.83
N LEU A 103 6.96 -6.31 -11.89
CA LEU A 103 8.03 -5.83 -12.78
C LEU A 103 7.75 -6.08 -14.27
N GLY A 104 6.81 -6.99 -14.60
CA GLY A 104 6.43 -7.30 -15.96
C GLY A 104 5.39 -6.34 -16.58
N PHE A 105 4.79 -5.45 -15.78
CA PHE A 105 3.78 -4.52 -16.30
C PHE A 105 4.41 -3.21 -16.78
N SER A 106 4.00 -2.78 -17.98
CA SER A 106 4.37 -1.49 -18.55
C SER A 106 3.13 -0.59 -18.64
N ILE A 107 3.06 0.42 -17.80
CA ILE A 107 1.94 1.36 -17.73
C ILE A 107 2.50 2.77 -17.85
N THR A 108 1.87 3.60 -18.70
CA THR A 108 2.36 4.96 -18.96
C THR A 108 2.22 5.88 -17.75
N SER A 109 3.05 6.90 -17.68
CA SER A 109 3.02 7.89 -16.59
C SER A 109 1.68 8.61 -16.49
N GLU A 110 1.00 8.83 -17.62
CA GLU A 110 -0.33 9.45 -17.68
C GLU A 110 -1.37 8.60 -16.95
N LYS A 111 -1.32 7.27 -17.14
CA LYS A 111 -2.26 6.34 -16.48
C LYS A 111 -2.00 6.26 -14.97
N TRP A 112 -0.75 6.27 -14.56
CA TRP A 112 -0.42 6.39 -13.14
C TRP A 112 -0.93 7.71 -12.55
N LYS A 113 -0.84 8.80 -13.29
CA LYS A 113 -1.34 10.11 -12.87
C LYS A 113 -2.87 10.15 -12.76
N GLU A 114 -3.59 9.46 -13.66
CA GLU A 114 -5.05 9.30 -13.57
C GLU A 114 -5.44 8.58 -12.27
N LEU A 115 -4.72 7.48 -11.92
CA LEU A 115 -4.93 6.77 -10.66
C LEU A 115 -4.65 7.67 -9.46
N GLU A 116 -3.55 8.42 -9.46
CA GLU A 116 -3.22 9.35 -8.38
C GLU A 116 -4.31 10.40 -8.16
N ASN A 117 -4.80 11.00 -9.23
CA ASN A 117 -5.86 11.98 -9.17
C ASN A 117 -7.15 11.37 -8.58
N THR A 118 -7.48 10.13 -8.98
CA THR A 118 -8.63 9.41 -8.42
C THR A 118 -8.46 9.17 -6.92
N ILE A 119 -7.30 8.65 -6.49
CA ILE A 119 -7.04 8.35 -5.07
C ILE A 119 -6.97 9.65 -4.24
N ALA A 120 -6.43 10.74 -4.78
CA ALA A 120 -6.32 12.02 -4.09
C ALA A 120 -7.69 12.62 -3.68
N THR A 121 -8.77 12.22 -4.36
CA THR A 121 -10.14 12.63 -4.00
C THR A 121 -10.72 11.83 -2.82
N ILE A 122 -10.07 10.73 -2.41
CA ILE A 122 -10.57 9.84 -1.37
C ILE A 122 -9.85 10.17 -0.05
N PRO A 123 -10.54 10.70 0.96
CA PRO A 123 -9.92 10.99 2.25
C PRO A 123 -9.49 9.67 2.94
N VAL A 124 -8.28 9.68 3.49
CA VAL A 124 -7.78 8.57 4.31
C VAL A 124 -8.29 8.74 5.74
N THR A 125 -8.97 7.73 6.26
CA THR A 125 -9.47 7.71 7.64
C THR A 125 -8.52 6.96 8.55
N GLY A 126 -8.27 7.52 9.74
CA GLY A 126 -7.39 6.96 10.77
C GLY A 126 -5.91 7.29 10.57
N ASP A 127 -5.21 7.49 11.68
CA ASP A 127 -3.79 7.75 11.69
C ASP A 127 -2.98 6.49 11.34
N ARG A 128 -1.79 6.68 10.79
CA ARG A 128 -0.89 5.58 10.41
C ARG A 128 -0.42 4.78 11.63
N TYR A 129 -0.21 5.46 12.74
CA TYR A 129 0.30 4.91 13.99
C TYR A 129 -0.64 5.22 15.14
N ASN A 130 -0.61 4.42 16.19
CA ASN A 130 -1.26 4.77 17.46
C ASN A 130 -0.52 5.94 18.16
N ALA A 131 -1.12 6.53 19.18
CA ALA A 131 -0.59 7.72 19.84
C ALA A 131 0.85 7.55 20.36
N GLU A 132 1.20 6.36 20.87
CA GLU A 132 2.55 6.11 21.38
C GLU A 132 3.59 6.02 20.28
N GLN A 133 3.27 5.31 19.19
CA GLN A 133 4.16 5.19 18.03
C GLN A 133 4.31 6.53 17.31
N GLN A 134 3.24 7.34 17.25
CA GLN A 134 3.26 8.66 16.62
C GLN A 134 4.26 9.60 17.27
N LYS A 135 4.50 9.48 18.58
CA LYS A 135 5.51 10.27 19.31
C LYS A 135 6.96 10.00 18.86
N GLN A 136 7.18 8.88 18.17
CA GLN A 136 8.52 8.47 17.67
C GLN A 136 8.79 8.94 16.25
N VAL A 137 7.78 9.46 15.54
CA VAL A 137 7.94 9.92 14.16
C VAL A 137 8.67 11.26 14.13
N GLY A 138 9.74 11.33 13.32
CA GLY A 138 10.52 12.56 13.13
C GLY A 138 11.55 12.87 14.23
N ARG A 139 11.91 11.88 15.03
CA ARG A 139 12.99 11.97 16.02
C ARG A 139 14.32 11.48 15.48
#